data_2abbef86a8a508f4e1a3b91d3b745cce
#
_entry.id   2abbef86a8a508f4e1a3b91d3b745cce
#
_cell.length_a   1.000
_cell.length_b   1.000
_cell.length_c   1.000
_cell.angle_alpha   90.00
_cell.angle_beta   90.00
_cell.angle_gamma   90.00
#
_symmetry.space_group_name_H-M   'P 1'
#
loop_
_entity.id
_entity.type
_entity.pdbx_description
1 polymer ?
#
loop_
_entity_poly.entity_id
_entity_poly.type
_entity_poly.pdbx_seq_one_letter_code
_entity_poly.pdbx_strand_id
1 'polypeptide(L)'
;MRLVHRLSILAASVALPLSAHAQSTVTLDTVVVEGAGGSGAGGTFGTATGPVDGYVATQTQTGSKISTPLIELPQSISVVTTQQMEDRGVQNIGEALNYTSGVVTQPFGNDPRFFAPIIRGFEATDSLYINGFRFIRDFGALAFEPYGFERIEVLKGPASVLYGQGAPGGIINLVQKRPTFTEFRNVEAEIGNNSRYVAKFDVGGVYNEDVSYRMVGLGRLSETQMNYVDDDRVYLAPSISFRPDADTSFTLMGSLQYDKADSPVGLPQAGTLDGNPYGRIPPSLYLGEPDFNDSESWFGTIGYEFSHRFNEAVEFRQNAQYTRLDFNYQNLYFSGLGADNFTVARGPSVQDELTNSFGIDNQVETRFETGVLQHTALIGLDYRQNNLDRSSNFSGTALPINAFDPVYGCLLYTS
;
A
#
# COMPACT_ATOMS: atom_id res chain seq x y z
N MET A 1 37.14 7.46 -3.92
CA MET A 1 37.05 8.73 -4.66
C MET A 1 35.70 8.68 -5.40
N ARG A 2 34.62 8.94 -4.66
CA ARG A 2 33.24 8.85 -5.18
C ARG A 2 32.85 10.19 -5.76
N LEU A 3 32.44 10.18 -7.03
CA LEU A 3 31.98 11.34 -7.78
C LEU A 3 30.51 11.60 -7.41
N VAL A 4 30.28 12.59 -6.56
CA VAL A 4 28.94 13.08 -6.21
C VAL A 4 28.43 13.88 -7.38
N HIS A 5 27.53 13.32 -8.18
CA HIS A 5 26.76 14.08 -9.16
C HIS A 5 25.62 14.80 -8.45
N ARG A 6 25.86 16.03 -8.06
CA ARG A 6 24.79 16.94 -7.64
C ARG A 6 24.01 17.36 -8.89
N LEU A 7 22.78 16.93 -9.01
CA LEU A 7 21.83 17.46 -9.97
C LEU A 7 21.42 18.86 -9.50
N SER A 8 21.90 19.89 -10.17
CA SER A 8 21.48 21.26 -9.92
C SER A 8 20.10 21.47 -10.54
N ILE A 9 19.06 21.46 -9.71
CA ILE A 9 17.72 21.86 -10.13
C ILE A 9 17.66 23.37 -10.16
N LEU A 10 17.54 23.92 -11.36
CA LEU A 10 17.32 25.34 -11.63
C LEU A 10 15.90 25.71 -11.15
N ALA A 11 15.77 26.39 -10.02
CA ALA A 11 14.52 26.96 -9.55
C ALA A 11 14.18 28.18 -10.40
N ALA A 12 13.25 28.01 -11.35
CA ALA A 12 12.62 29.13 -12.03
C ALA A 12 11.55 29.74 -11.11
N SER A 13 11.83 30.87 -10.52
CA SER A 13 10.88 31.68 -9.75
C SER A 13 9.83 32.28 -10.66
N VAL A 14 8.64 31.68 -10.70
CA VAL A 14 7.44 32.30 -11.30
C VAL A 14 6.73 33.08 -10.20
N ALA A 15 6.84 34.40 -10.24
CA ALA A 15 6.04 35.30 -9.41
C ALA A 15 4.61 35.36 -9.97
N LEU A 16 3.66 34.75 -9.27
CA LEU A 16 2.22 34.92 -9.52
C LEU A 16 1.66 36.01 -8.63
N PRO A 17 0.84 36.95 -9.15
CA PRO A 17 0.19 37.96 -8.33
C PRO A 17 -0.92 37.31 -7.48
N LEU A 18 -0.82 37.43 -6.16
CA LEU A 18 -1.92 37.13 -5.23
C LEU A 18 -3.04 38.14 -5.40
N SER A 19 -4.13 37.75 -6.03
CA SER A 19 -5.39 38.44 -5.97
C SER A 19 -6.15 37.96 -4.74
N ALA A 20 -6.25 38.78 -3.70
CA ALA A 20 -7.10 38.53 -2.56
C ALA A 20 -8.56 38.58 -2.98
N HIS A 21 -9.27 37.45 -3.00
CA HIS A 21 -10.73 37.44 -3.15
C HIS A 21 -11.36 37.28 -1.76
N ALA A 22 -12.29 38.18 -1.49
CA ALA A 22 -13.08 38.21 -0.26
C ALA A 22 -13.89 36.90 -0.11
N GLN A 23 -13.88 36.36 1.11
CA GLN A 23 -14.69 35.21 1.49
C GLN A 23 -16.17 35.50 1.30
N SER A 24 -16.82 34.76 0.42
CA SER A 24 -18.28 34.62 0.40
C SER A 24 -18.71 33.64 1.48
N THR A 25 -19.65 34.04 2.33
CA THR A 25 -20.28 33.16 3.31
C THR A 25 -20.98 32.01 2.60
N VAL A 26 -20.46 30.77 2.84
CA VAL A 26 -21.13 29.54 2.38
C VAL A 26 -22.27 29.24 3.34
N THR A 27 -23.50 29.41 2.88
CA THR A 27 -24.68 28.84 3.54
C THR A 27 -24.68 27.33 3.25
N LEU A 28 -24.54 26.56 4.32
CA LEU A 28 -24.69 25.10 4.22
C LEU A 28 -26.15 24.77 3.92
N ASP A 29 -26.40 24.25 2.73
CA ASP A 29 -27.69 23.65 2.40
C ASP A 29 -27.90 22.34 3.20
N THR A 30 -29.16 22.08 3.52
CA THR A 30 -29.59 20.91 4.30
C THR A 30 -29.11 19.62 3.62
N VAL A 31 -28.28 18.84 4.31
CA VAL A 31 -27.89 17.50 3.85
C VAL A 31 -29.13 16.61 3.88
N VAL A 32 -29.76 16.41 2.74
CA VAL A 32 -30.77 15.37 2.55
C VAL A 32 -30.04 14.06 2.32
N VAL A 33 -30.03 13.18 3.32
CA VAL A 33 -29.59 11.79 3.14
C VAL A 33 -30.72 11.05 2.44
N GLU A 34 -30.77 11.12 1.11
CA GLU A 34 -31.58 10.19 0.34
C GLU A 34 -30.86 8.85 0.31
N GLY A 35 -31.51 7.80 0.84
CA GLY A 35 -31.06 6.42 0.69
C GLY A 35 -31.11 6.07 -0.80
N ALA A 36 -29.98 6.10 -1.46
CA ALA A 36 -29.86 5.85 -2.89
C ALA A 36 -29.97 4.36 -3.19
N GLY A 37 -31.21 3.88 -3.38
CA GLY A 37 -31.47 2.84 -4.35
C GLY A 37 -31.70 3.51 -5.70
N GLY A 38 -30.67 3.72 -6.49
CA GLY A 38 -30.79 4.35 -7.79
C GLY A 38 -29.57 4.06 -8.66
N SER A 39 -29.72 3.16 -9.61
CA SER A 39 -28.84 3.00 -10.77
C SER A 39 -28.89 4.29 -11.63
N GLY A 40 -28.05 5.29 -11.30
CA GLY A 40 -27.86 6.50 -12.09
C GLY A 40 -26.68 6.32 -13.01
N ALA A 41 -26.92 6.35 -14.30
CA ALA A 41 -25.89 6.41 -15.33
C ALA A 41 -25.02 7.67 -15.13
N GLY A 42 -23.71 7.52 -14.93
CA GLY A 42 -22.73 8.59 -15.15
C GLY A 42 -21.70 8.91 -14.10
N GLY A 43 -21.75 8.35 -12.89
CA GLY A 43 -20.73 8.64 -11.88
C GLY A 43 -20.15 7.39 -11.24
N THR A 44 -18.85 7.31 -11.14
CA THR A 44 -18.12 6.25 -10.40
C THR A 44 -18.27 6.38 -8.89
N PHE A 45 -18.91 7.42 -8.39
CA PHE A 45 -19.16 7.67 -6.97
C PHE A 45 -20.12 6.63 -6.39
N GLY A 46 -19.70 6.01 -5.28
CA GLY A 46 -20.52 5.01 -4.61
C GLY A 46 -20.43 3.59 -5.17
N THR A 47 -19.51 3.32 -6.12
CA THR A 47 -19.23 1.94 -6.57
C THR A 47 -18.36 1.20 -5.56
N ALA A 48 -18.35 -0.13 -5.65
CA ALA A 48 -17.57 -0.99 -4.76
C ALA A 48 -16.04 -0.84 -4.91
N THR A 49 -15.56 -0.22 -5.98
CA THR A 49 -14.12 -0.02 -6.26
C THR A 49 -13.75 1.43 -6.60
N GLY A 50 -14.72 2.30 -6.77
CA GLY A 50 -14.51 3.72 -7.11
C GLY A 50 -14.30 4.61 -5.90
N PRO A 51 -14.14 5.92 -6.15
CA PRO A 51 -13.99 6.92 -5.11
C PRO A 51 -15.17 6.91 -4.13
N VAL A 52 -14.85 7.21 -2.89
CA VAL A 52 -15.84 7.40 -1.82
C VAL A 52 -15.81 8.86 -1.41
N ASP A 53 -16.95 9.49 -1.42
CA ASP A 53 -17.11 10.83 -0.86
C ASP A 53 -17.20 10.73 0.68
N GLY A 54 -16.25 11.34 1.36
CA GLY A 54 -16.12 11.26 2.81
C GLY A 54 -15.45 9.99 3.34
N TYR A 55 -15.77 9.65 4.58
CA TYR A 55 -15.12 8.58 5.35
C TYR A 55 -15.88 7.23 5.33
N VAL A 56 -17.10 7.21 4.80
CA VAL A 56 -17.98 6.06 4.90
C VAL A 56 -18.26 5.47 3.52
N ALA A 57 -17.63 4.34 3.23
CA ALA A 57 -17.97 3.55 2.06
C ALA A 57 -19.31 2.84 2.29
N THR A 58 -20.14 2.78 1.26
CA THR A 58 -21.46 2.11 1.31
C THR A 58 -21.44 0.72 0.69
N GLN A 59 -20.47 0.44 -0.19
CA GLN A 59 -20.37 -0.80 -0.95
C GLN A 59 -18.94 -1.32 -0.98
N THR A 60 -18.78 -2.63 -1.17
CA THR A 60 -17.50 -3.31 -1.37
C THR A 60 -17.67 -4.54 -2.27
N GLN A 61 -16.59 -4.96 -2.92
CA GLN A 61 -16.47 -6.27 -3.58
C GLN A 61 -15.65 -7.26 -2.77
N THR A 62 -14.86 -6.79 -1.81
CA THR A 62 -13.93 -7.66 -1.06
C THR A 62 -14.64 -8.73 -0.23
N GLY A 63 -15.85 -8.46 0.24
CA GLY A 63 -16.62 -9.43 1.04
C GLY A 63 -17.31 -10.54 0.24
N SER A 64 -17.61 -10.30 -1.03
CA SER A 64 -18.49 -11.19 -1.82
C SER A 64 -18.04 -11.39 -3.27
N LYS A 65 -17.00 -10.68 -3.72
CA LYS A 65 -16.55 -10.56 -5.13
C LYS A 65 -17.59 -9.94 -6.07
N ILE A 66 -18.75 -9.52 -5.56
CA ILE A 66 -19.76 -8.72 -6.26
C ILE A 66 -19.95 -7.40 -5.53
N SER A 67 -20.50 -6.39 -6.21
CA SER A 67 -20.83 -5.12 -5.57
C SER A 67 -21.96 -5.32 -4.57
N THR A 68 -21.63 -5.31 -3.27
CA THR A 68 -22.58 -5.57 -2.20
C THR A 68 -22.60 -4.41 -1.22
N PRO A 69 -23.77 -3.91 -0.81
CA PRO A 69 -23.87 -2.96 0.28
C PRO A 69 -23.22 -3.50 1.57
N LEU A 70 -22.42 -2.69 2.23
CA LEU A 70 -21.74 -3.10 3.47
C LEU A 70 -22.70 -3.57 4.56
N ILE A 71 -23.90 -2.99 4.62
CA ILE A 71 -24.93 -3.34 5.59
C ILE A 71 -25.54 -4.74 5.35
N GLU A 72 -25.44 -5.26 4.13
CA GLU A 72 -25.99 -6.57 3.75
C GLU A 72 -24.96 -7.70 3.86
N LEU A 73 -23.68 -7.35 4.08
CA LEU A 73 -22.63 -8.35 4.21
C LEU A 73 -22.64 -9.00 5.59
N PRO A 74 -22.73 -10.34 5.67
CA PRO A 74 -22.66 -11.08 6.93
C PRO A 74 -21.20 -11.25 7.42
N GLN A 75 -20.31 -10.32 7.09
CA GLN A 75 -18.88 -10.34 7.40
C GLN A 75 -18.43 -9.00 7.96
N SER A 76 -17.42 -9.03 8.82
CA SER A 76 -16.82 -7.81 9.36
C SER A 76 -15.81 -7.23 8.38
N ILE A 77 -16.16 -6.12 7.76
CA ILE A 77 -15.28 -5.40 6.85
C ILE A 77 -15.06 -3.96 7.33
N SER A 78 -13.86 -3.45 7.18
CA SER A 78 -13.53 -2.04 7.40
C SER A 78 -12.96 -1.49 6.10
N VAL A 79 -13.38 -0.27 5.75
CA VAL A 79 -12.90 0.45 4.57
C VAL A 79 -12.27 1.76 5.05
N VAL A 80 -11.03 1.99 4.66
CA VAL A 80 -10.31 3.26 4.82
C VAL A 80 -10.33 3.95 3.46
N THR A 81 -10.94 5.13 3.37
CA THR A 81 -11.11 5.87 2.11
C THR A 81 -9.92 6.76 1.81
N THR A 82 -9.76 7.20 0.55
CA THR A 82 -8.76 8.19 0.13
C THR A 82 -8.83 9.44 0.99
N GLN A 83 -10.01 10.03 1.18
CA GLN A 83 -10.16 11.23 1.99
C GLN A 83 -9.72 11.01 3.44
N GLN A 84 -10.04 9.86 4.02
CA GLN A 84 -9.58 9.53 5.37
C GLN A 84 -8.06 9.40 5.46
N MET A 85 -7.40 8.88 4.42
CA MET A 85 -5.94 8.80 4.34
C MET A 85 -5.31 10.19 4.18
N GLU A 86 -5.86 11.02 3.32
CA GLU A 86 -5.40 12.40 3.07
C GLU A 86 -5.53 13.28 4.30
N ASP A 87 -6.70 13.34 4.94
CA ASP A 87 -6.96 14.15 6.13
C ASP A 87 -6.10 13.76 7.33
N ARG A 88 -5.63 12.51 7.37
CA ARG A 88 -4.74 12.00 8.41
C ARG A 88 -3.26 12.11 8.04
N GLY A 89 -2.94 12.56 6.84
CA GLY A 89 -1.57 12.66 6.35
C GLY A 89 -0.83 11.31 6.32
N VAL A 90 -1.53 10.24 5.92
CA VAL A 90 -1.01 8.86 5.92
C VAL A 90 0.20 8.74 5.00
N GLN A 91 1.29 8.15 5.52
CA GLN A 91 2.55 7.98 4.80
C GLN A 91 2.82 6.52 4.36
N ASN A 92 2.16 5.56 5.01
CA ASN A 92 2.27 4.14 4.70
C ASN A 92 0.95 3.40 5.01
N ILE A 93 0.83 2.17 4.49
CA ILE A 93 -0.37 1.33 4.70
C ILE A 93 -0.63 1.04 6.18
N GLY A 94 0.43 0.91 6.98
CA GLY A 94 0.30 0.70 8.43
C GLY A 94 -0.42 1.86 9.09
N GLU A 95 -0.03 3.10 8.79
CA GLU A 95 -0.69 4.30 9.31
C GLU A 95 -2.15 4.42 8.86
N ALA A 96 -2.45 4.06 7.61
CA ALA A 96 -3.82 4.02 7.11
C ALA A 96 -4.71 3.15 8.00
N LEU A 97 -4.20 2.02 8.46
CA LEU A 97 -4.93 1.02 9.22
C LEU A 97 -4.87 1.18 10.75
N ASN A 98 -4.13 2.15 11.30
CA ASN A 98 -3.93 2.33 12.75
C ASN A 98 -5.23 2.43 13.58
N TYR A 99 -6.33 2.91 12.97
CA TYR A 99 -7.63 3.01 13.64
C TYR A 99 -8.59 1.88 13.25
N THR A 100 -8.08 0.85 12.55
CA THR A 100 -8.90 -0.30 12.17
C THR A 100 -8.96 -1.31 13.32
N SER A 101 -10.14 -1.52 13.87
CA SER A 101 -10.34 -2.42 14.99
C SER A 101 -9.88 -3.86 14.69
N GLY A 102 -9.13 -4.46 15.62
CA GLY A 102 -8.60 -5.83 15.47
C GLY A 102 -7.42 -5.96 14.51
N VAL A 103 -6.79 -4.84 14.14
CA VAL A 103 -5.57 -4.81 13.32
C VAL A 103 -4.44 -4.16 14.11
N VAL A 104 -3.30 -4.83 14.20
CA VAL A 104 -2.03 -4.27 14.66
C VAL A 104 -1.16 -4.09 13.43
N THR A 105 -0.74 -2.87 13.16
CA THR A 105 -0.16 -2.51 11.85
C THR A 105 1.35 -2.56 11.83
N GLN A 106 2.00 -2.24 12.93
CA GLN A 106 3.45 -2.10 13.04
C GLN A 106 3.95 -2.76 14.33
N PRO A 107 3.79 -4.10 14.48
CA PRO A 107 4.15 -4.80 15.73
C PRO A 107 5.65 -4.74 16.05
N PHE A 108 6.49 -4.50 15.04
CA PHE A 108 7.95 -4.38 15.14
C PHE A 108 8.46 -2.94 14.98
N GLY A 109 7.56 -1.96 14.97
CA GLY A 109 7.87 -0.56 14.65
C GLY A 109 7.73 -0.24 13.16
N ASN A 110 8.08 1.00 12.79
CA ASN A 110 8.04 1.44 11.41
C ASN A 110 9.31 0.97 10.67
N ASP A 111 9.13 0.18 9.63
CA ASP A 111 10.18 -0.23 8.70
C ASP A 111 9.78 0.25 7.29
N PRO A 112 10.56 1.12 6.63
CA PRO A 112 10.20 1.64 5.32
C PRO A 112 10.20 0.58 4.21
N ARG A 113 10.79 -0.60 4.46
CA ARG A 113 10.86 -1.71 3.50
C ARG A 113 9.68 -2.67 3.60
N PHE A 114 9.14 -2.86 4.83
CA PHE A 114 8.22 -3.94 5.15
C PHE A 114 6.94 -3.47 5.82
N PHE A 115 5.87 -4.20 5.54
CA PHE A 115 4.60 -4.13 6.23
C PHE A 115 4.27 -5.51 6.82
N ALA A 116 4.07 -5.60 8.12
CA ALA A 116 3.83 -6.86 8.82
C ALA A 116 2.58 -6.78 9.71
N PRO A 117 1.37 -6.73 9.12
CA PRO A 117 0.13 -6.58 9.87
C PRO A 117 -0.26 -7.86 10.61
N ILE A 118 -0.92 -7.69 11.76
CA ILE A 118 -1.57 -8.76 12.51
C ILE A 118 -3.08 -8.45 12.53
N ILE A 119 -3.91 -9.39 12.09
CA ILE A 119 -5.37 -9.28 12.10
C ILE A 119 -5.95 -10.30 13.07
N ARG A 120 -6.69 -9.83 14.11
CA ARG A 120 -7.30 -10.69 15.13
C ARG A 120 -6.29 -11.66 15.78
N GLY A 121 -5.04 -11.24 15.96
CA GLY A 121 -3.97 -12.03 16.57
C GLY A 121 -3.22 -12.98 15.60
N PHE A 122 -3.56 -13.00 14.31
CA PHE A 122 -2.88 -13.80 13.30
C PHE A 122 -2.02 -12.92 12.39
N GLU A 123 -0.82 -13.34 12.09
CA GLU A 123 0.01 -12.68 11.08
C GLU A 123 -0.71 -12.70 9.72
N ALA A 124 -0.70 -11.57 9.03
CA ALA A 124 -1.41 -11.35 7.78
C ALA A 124 -0.48 -10.84 6.65
N THR A 125 0.82 -11.07 6.78
CA THR A 125 1.83 -10.66 5.79
C THR A 125 1.61 -11.30 4.42
N ASP A 126 1.12 -12.53 4.40
CA ASP A 126 0.78 -13.29 3.20
C ASP A 126 -0.71 -13.20 2.81
N SER A 127 -1.46 -12.35 3.51
CA SER A 127 -2.89 -12.09 3.27
C SER A 127 -3.15 -10.70 2.71
N LEU A 128 -2.18 -10.14 1.99
CA LEU A 128 -2.26 -8.87 1.31
C LEU A 128 -2.67 -9.09 -0.15
N TYR A 129 -3.61 -8.28 -0.61
CA TYR A 129 -4.18 -8.34 -1.97
C TYR A 129 -4.12 -6.96 -2.63
N ILE A 130 -3.89 -6.95 -3.93
CA ILE A 130 -3.99 -5.76 -4.78
C ILE A 130 -5.04 -6.04 -5.83
N ASN A 131 -6.12 -5.26 -5.86
CA ASN A 131 -7.26 -5.45 -6.77
C ASN A 131 -7.85 -6.89 -6.70
N GLY A 132 -7.84 -7.52 -5.52
CA GLY A 132 -8.31 -8.89 -5.33
C GLY A 132 -7.31 -10.00 -5.69
N PHE A 133 -6.13 -9.67 -6.19
CA PHE A 133 -5.04 -10.61 -6.44
C PHE A 133 -4.06 -10.63 -5.28
N ARG A 134 -3.78 -11.84 -4.77
CA ARG A 134 -2.89 -12.04 -3.64
C ARG A 134 -1.46 -11.67 -4.01
N PHE A 135 -0.85 -10.82 -3.19
CA PHE A 135 0.58 -10.56 -3.21
C PHE A 135 1.28 -11.59 -2.31
N ILE A 136 2.22 -12.34 -2.88
CA ILE A 136 2.96 -13.39 -2.17
C ILE A 136 4.43 -13.00 -2.11
N ARG A 137 4.96 -13.07 -0.89
CA ARG A 137 6.36 -12.89 -0.59
C ARG A 137 6.73 -13.82 0.58
N ASP A 138 8.00 -14.19 0.69
CA ASP A 138 8.42 -15.13 1.74
C ASP A 138 8.63 -14.45 3.10
N PHE A 139 9.09 -13.21 3.13
CA PHE A 139 9.39 -12.49 4.36
C PHE A 139 8.76 -11.10 4.38
N GLY A 140 7.74 -10.93 5.21
CA GLY A 140 7.00 -9.68 5.31
C GLY A 140 6.22 -9.34 4.04
N ALA A 141 5.40 -8.31 4.08
CA ALA A 141 4.82 -7.70 2.89
C ALA A 141 5.64 -6.47 2.48
N LEU A 142 5.56 -6.06 1.22
CA LEU A 142 6.19 -4.83 0.75
C LEU A 142 5.48 -3.61 1.36
N ALA A 143 6.23 -2.55 1.65
CA ALA A 143 5.67 -1.26 2.04
C ALA A 143 5.12 -0.53 0.82
N PHE A 144 3.86 -0.80 0.46
CA PHE A 144 3.20 -0.18 -0.69
C PHE A 144 2.90 1.31 -0.48
N GLU A 145 2.89 2.07 -1.58
CA GLU A 145 2.57 3.50 -1.57
C GLU A 145 1.04 3.72 -1.43
N PRO A 146 0.56 4.29 -0.30
CA PRO A 146 -0.88 4.48 -0.08
C PRO A 146 -1.52 5.45 -1.08
N TYR A 147 -0.79 6.43 -1.60
CA TYR A 147 -1.31 7.43 -2.55
C TYR A 147 -1.83 6.81 -3.85
N GLY A 148 -1.38 5.60 -4.20
CA GLY A 148 -1.85 4.84 -5.37
C GLY A 148 -3.20 4.17 -5.20
N PHE A 149 -3.76 4.13 -3.98
CA PHE A 149 -4.98 3.39 -3.69
C PHE A 149 -6.17 4.30 -3.43
N GLU A 150 -7.31 3.91 -3.97
CA GLU A 150 -8.61 4.58 -3.77
C GLU A 150 -9.17 4.27 -2.38
N ARG A 151 -8.95 3.05 -1.92
CA ARG A 151 -9.36 2.57 -0.61
C ARG A 151 -8.54 1.37 -0.16
N ILE A 152 -8.47 1.17 1.13
CA ILE A 152 -7.88 -0.01 1.75
C ILE A 152 -8.99 -0.73 2.51
N GLU A 153 -9.23 -1.98 2.17
CA GLU A 153 -10.31 -2.77 2.74
C GLU A 153 -9.75 -3.91 3.59
N VAL A 154 -10.26 -4.07 4.79
CA VAL A 154 -9.87 -5.16 5.71
C VAL A 154 -11.07 -6.05 5.95
N LEU A 155 -11.07 -7.22 5.35
CA LEU A 155 -12.03 -8.28 5.63
C LEU A 155 -11.51 -9.11 6.80
N LYS A 156 -12.22 -9.10 7.93
CA LYS A 156 -11.82 -9.72 9.18
C LYS A 156 -12.48 -11.07 9.39
N GLY A 157 -11.69 -12.11 9.52
CA GLY A 157 -12.12 -13.50 9.65
C GLY A 157 -11.79 -14.32 8.41
N PRO A 158 -12.19 -15.61 8.36
CA PRO A 158 -11.84 -16.51 7.28
C PRO A 158 -12.39 -16.04 5.93
N ALA A 159 -11.51 -15.84 4.95
CA ALA A 159 -11.84 -15.42 3.59
C ALA A 159 -11.59 -16.52 2.54
N SER A 160 -11.22 -17.73 2.98
CA SER A 160 -10.74 -18.82 2.12
C SER A 160 -11.75 -19.30 1.07
N VAL A 161 -13.06 -19.14 1.32
CA VAL A 161 -14.11 -19.51 0.36
C VAL A 161 -14.01 -18.70 -0.94
N LEU A 162 -13.60 -17.42 -0.84
CA LEU A 162 -13.53 -16.50 -1.99
C LEU A 162 -12.10 -16.27 -2.48
N TYR A 163 -11.13 -16.42 -1.58
CA TYR A 163 -9.74 -16.01 -1.80
C TYR A 163 -8.73 -17.17 -1.73
N GLY A 164 -9.20 -18.38 -1.42
CA GLY A 164 -8.35 -19.55 -1.26
C GLY A 164 -7.52 -19.51 0.02
N GLN A 165 -6.30 -20.01 -0.03
CA GLN A 165 -5.41 -20.07 1.13
C GLN A 165 -5.07 -18.65 1.66
N GLY A 166 -5.24 -18.43 2.95
CA GLY A 166 -4.92 -17.18 3.63
C GLY A 166 -4.94 -17.33 5.14
N ALA A 167 -4.50 -16.31 5.87
CA ALA A 167 -4.52 -16.30 7.32
C ALA A 167 -5.98 -16.30 7.85
N PRO A 168 -6.27 -17.02 8.93
CA PRO A 168 -7.62 -17.07 9.49
C PRO A 168 -8.09 -15.74 10.10
N GLY A 169 -7.17 -14.81 10.36
CA GLY A 169 -7.46 -13.47 10.87
C GLY A 169 -8.21 -12.60 9.86
N GLY A 170 -7.92 -12.74 8.58
CA GLY A 170 -8.51 -11.94 7.52
C GLY A 170 -7.56 -11.60 6.39
N ILE A 171 -8.01 -10.70 5.51
CA ILE A 171 -7.22 -10.19 4.39
C ILE A 171 -7.26 -8.66 4.37
N ILE A 172 -6.22 -8.07 3.77
CA ILE A 172 -6.15 -6.64 3.43
C ILE A 172 -6.16 -6.53 1.91
N ASN A 173 -7.13 -5.84 1.34
CA ASN A 173 -7.23 -5.60 -0.09
C ASN A 173 -6.97 -4.12 -0.39
N LEU A 174 -5.94 -3.86 -1.18
CA LEU A 174 -5.54 -2.55 -1.67
C LEU A 174 -6.23 -2.32 -3.01
N VAL A 175 -7.18 -1.40 -3.06
CA VAL A 175 -7.95 -1.09 -4.26
C VAL A 175 -7.31 0.10 -4.96
N GLN A 176 -6.67 -0.15 -6.11
CA GLN A 176 -5.95 0.87 -6.87
C GLN A 176 -6.90 1.95 -7.41
N LYS A 177 -6.41 3.18 -7.53
CA LYS A 177 -7.13 4.30 -8.18
C LYS A 177 -7.39 3.98 -9.64
N ARG A 178 -8.66 4.15 -10.09
CA ARG A 178 -9.14 3.87 -11.46
C ARG A 178 -9.51 5.18 -12.17
N PRO A 179 -9.51 5.20 -13.53
CA PRO A 179 -10.04 6.32 -14.29
C PRO A 179 -11.50 6.63 -13.93
N THR A 180 -11.81 7.89 -13.83
CA THR A 180 -13.18 8.40 -13.70
C THR A 180 -13.54 9.17 -14.97
N PHE A 181 -14.85 9.26 -15.30
CA PHE A 181 -15.31 10.06 -16.44
C PHE A 181 -15.52 11.53 -16.05
N THR A 182 -14.65 12.04 -15.16
CA THR A 182 -14.59 13.44 -14.73
C THR A 182 -13.15 13.92 -14.83
N GLU A 183 -12.95 15.16 -15.27
CA GLU A 183 -11.62 15.78 -15.28
C GLU A 183 -11.25 16.28 -13.89
N PHE A 184 -10.04 15.97 -13.47
CA PHE A 184 -9.45 16.52 -12.26
C PHE A 184 -7.93 16.58 -12.38
N ARG A 185 -7.31 17.47 -11.61
CA ARG A 185 -5.85 17.65 -11.59
C ARG A 185 -5.46 18.05 -10.18
N ASN A 186 -4.80 17.14 -9.49
CA ASN A 186 -4.23 17.40 -8.18
C ASN A 186 -2.70 17.34 -8.28
N VAL A 187 -2.02 18.37 -7.78
CA VAL A 187 -0.55 18.41 -7.68
C VAL A 187 -0.20 18.95 -6.30
N GLU A 188 0.60 18.21 -5.57
CA GLU A 188 0.94 18.53 -4.19
C GLU A 188 2.46 18.48 -4.00
N ALA A 189 2.97 19.32 -3.10
CA ALA A 189 4.33 19.27 -2.61
C ALA A 189 4.32 19.33 -1.08
N GLU A 190 5.12 18.47 -0.45
CA GLU A 190 5.22 18.40 1.00
C GLU A 190 6.67 18.59 1.44
N ILE A 191 6.86 19.27 2.56
CA ILE A 191 8.15 19.41 3.24
C ILE A 191 7.92 19.05 4.70
N GLY A 192 8.76 18.19 5.24
CA GLY A 192 8.67 17.72 6.62
C GLY A 192 10.02 17.68 7.35
N ASN A 193 9.96 17.24 8.59
CA ASN A 193 11.15 16.88 9.36
C ASN A 193 11.83 15.65 8.74
N ASN A 194 13.02 15.30 9.23
CA ASN A 194 13.85 14.21 8.71
C ASN A 194 14.13 14.36 7.19
N SER A 195 14.50 15.56 6.76
CA SER A 195 14.83 15.88 5.36
C SER A 195 13.77 15.41 4.35
N ARG A 196 12.48 15.38 4.75
CA ARG A 196 11.39 14.87 3.93
C ARG A 196 10.93 15.88 2.90
N TYR A 197 11.02 15.49 1.63
CA TYR A 197 10.52 16.22 0.46
C TYR A 197 9.68 15.29 -0.39
N VAL A 198 8.43 15.65 -0.65
CA VAL A 198 7.53 14.87 -1.49
C VAL A 198 6.93 15.75 -2.56
N ALA A 199 6.89 15.23 -3.79
CA ALA A 199 6.09 15.77 -4.87
C ALA A 199 5.16 14.68 -5.38
N LYS A 200 3.86 14.96 -5.48
CA LYS A 200 2.88 13.99 -5.93
C LYS A 200 1.85 14.64 -6.85
N PHE A 201 1.30 13.82 -7.73
CA PHE A 201 0.22 14.25 -8.62
C PHE A 201 -0.78 13.14 -8.85
N ASP A 202 -2.03 13.51 -9.06
CA ASP A 202 -3.12 12.64 -9.46
C ASP A 202 -3.94 13.39 -10.50
N VAL A 203 -3.84 12.97 -11.74
CA VAL A 203 -4.48 13.62 -12.88
C VAL A 203 -5.32 12.62 -13.65
N GLY A 204 -6.54 13.00 -13.96
CA GLY A 204 -7.46 12.17 -14.72
C GLY A 204 -8.34 13.02 -15.61
N GLY A 205 -8.88 12.38 -16.65
CA GLY A 205 -9.74 13.05 -17.58
C GLY A 205 -10.39 12.12 -18.59
N VAL A 206 -11.19 12.73 -19.43
CA VAL A 206 -11.95 12.09 -20.48
C VAL A 206 -11.27 12.43 -21.81
N TYR A 207 -10.89 11.40 -22.56
CA TYR A 207 -10.37 11.59 -23.92
C TYR A 207 -11.51 11.74 -24.93
N ASN A 208 -12.57 10.95 -24.76
CA ASN A 208 -13.84 11.03 -25.50
C ASN A 208 -14.95 10.35 -24.65
N GLU A 209 -16.16 10.24 -25.20
CA GLU A 209 -17.32 9.67 -24.49
C GLU A 209 -17.07 8.25 -23.95
N ASP A 210 -16.22 7.47 -24.62
CA ASP A 210 -15.94 6.07 -24.29
C ASP A 210 -14.66 5.86 -23.50
N VAL A 211 -13.71 6.82 -23.53
CA VAL A 211 -12.35 6.64 -23.01
C VAL A 211 -12.03 7.65 -21.93
N SER A 212 -11.66 7.15 -20.75
CA SER A 212 -11.09 7.94 -19.68
C SER A 212 -9.71 7.44 -19.26
N TYR A 213 -8.90 8.31 -18.69
CA TYR A 213 -7.55 7.99 -18.22
C TYR A 213 -7.29 8.58 -16.83
N ARG A 214 -6.34 7.97 -16.13
CA ARG A 214 -5.79 8.50 -14.87
C ARG A 214 -4.31 8.19 -14.79
N MET A 215 -3.55 9.12 -14.24
CA MET A 215 -2.14 8.92 -13.92
C MET A 215 -1.87 9.44 -12.54
N VAL A 216 -1.36 8.57 -11.68
CA VAL A 216 -0.96 8.88 -10.30
C VAL A 216 0.54 8.75 -10.21
N GLY A 217 1.21 9.70 -9.58
CA GLY A 217 2.65 9.65 -9.39
C GLY A 217 3.09 10.30 -8.10
N LEU A 218 4.22 9.82 -7.57
CA LEU A 218 4.85 10.35 -6.36
C LEU A 218 6.36 10.18 -6.46
N GLY A 219 7.08 11.22 -6.04
CA GLY A 219 8.52 11.16 -5.74
C GLY A 219 8.75 11.62 -4.31
N ARG A 220 9.46 10.83 -3.51
CA ARG A 220 9.81 11.10 -2.12
C ARG A 220 11.31 10.96 -1.93
N LEU A 221 11.91 11.94 -1.28
CA LEU A 221 13.23 11.87 -0.65
C LEU A 221 13.02 12.10 0.84
N SER A 222 13.44 11.20 1.68
CA SER A 222 13.20 11.27 3.12
C SER A 222 14.23 10.46 3.90
N GLU A 223 14.70 11.01 5.00
CA GLU A 223 15.31 10.23 6.07
C GLU A 223 14.22 9.78 7.05
N THR A 224 14.53 8.82 7.92
CA THR A 224 13.65 8.43 9.04
C THR A 224 14.08 9.11 10.33
N GLN A 225 13.41 8.82 11.45
CA GLN A 225 13.86 9.28 12.76
C GLN A 225 15.15 8.59 13.24
N MET A 226 15.53 7.45 12.64
CA MET A 226 16.76 6.73 12.94
C MET A 226 17.86 7.22 12.00
N ASN A 227 19.02 7.56 12.54
CA ASN A 227 20.16 8.00 11.74
C ASN A 227 20.58 6.92 10.73
N TYR A 228 21.04 7.31 9.55
CA TYR A 228 21.48 6.39 8.48
C TYR A 228 20.39 5.45 7.96
N VAL A 229 19.12 5.84 8.04
CA VAL A 229 18.00 5.08 7.50
C VAL A 229 17.18 5.99 6.60
N ASP A 230 17.38 5.83 5.30
CA ASP A 230 16.68 6.56 4.25
C ASP A 230 15.36 5.85 3.87
N ASP A 231 14.42 6.62 3.32
CA ASP A 231 13.10 6.16 2.85
C ASP A 231 12.72 6.90 1.57
N ASP A 232 13.49 6.65 0.51
CA ASP A 232 13.30 7.25 -0.81
C ASP A 232 12.38 6.39 -1.66
N ARG A 233 11.47 7.03 -2.41
CA ARG A 233 10.50 6.33 -3.26
C ARG A 233 10.16 7.08 -4.54
N VAL A 234 10.01 6.33 -5.61
CA VAL A 234 9.34 6.77 -6.84
C VAL A 234 8.17 5.84 -7.11
N TYR A 235 6.99 6.41 -7.35
CA TYR A 235 5.78 5.66 -7.65
C TYR A 235 5.09 6.25 -8.89
N LEU A 236 4.59 5.38 -9.77
CA LEU A 236 3.82 5.76 -10.96
C LEU A 236 2.74 4.71 -11.23
N ALA A 237 1.49 5.14 -11.42
CA ALA A 237 0.37 4.25 -11.74
C ALA A 237 -0.52 4.84 -12.83
N PRO A 238 -0.24 4.51 -14.11
CA PRO A 238 -1.09 4.84 -15.23
C PRO A 238 -2.27 3.88 -15.34
N SER A 239 -3.42 4.38 -15.78
CA SER A 239 -4.60 3.58 -16.09
C SER A 239 -5.44 4.21 -17.20
N ILE A 240 -6.15 3.37 -17.94
CA ILE A 240 -7.07 3.77 -19.01
C ILE A 240 -8.30 2.89 -18.97
N SER A 241 -9.47 3.47 -19.13
CA SER A 241 -10.76 2.78 -19.16
C SER A 241 -11.47 3.04 -20.47
N PHE A 242 -12.00 2.00 -21.06
CA PHE A 242 -12.80 2.02 -22.28
C PHE A 242 -14.21 1.48 -21.99
N ARG A 243 -15.24 2.29 -22.26
CA ARG A 243 -16.66 1.98 -22.07
C ARG A 243 -17.44 2.36 -23.31
N PRO A 244 -17.49 1.48 -24.32
CA PRO A 244 -18.14 1.77 -25.60
C PRO A 244 -19.67 1.86 -25.47
N ASP A 245 -20.23 1.31 -24.41
CA ASP A 245 -21.66 1.30 -24.09
C ASP A 245 -21.89 1.17 -22.57
N ALA A 246 -23.16 1.13 -22.15
CA ALA A 246 -23.52 1.02 -20.74
C ALA A 246 -23.27 -0.38 -20.14
N ASP A 247 -23.07 -1.40 -20.98
CA ASP A 247 -22.99 -2.79 -20.59
C ASP A 247 -21.55 -3.33 -20.62
N THR A 248 -20.65 -2.65 -21.33
CA THR A 248 -19.27 -3.10 -21.55
C THR A 248 -18.28 -2.14 -20.91
N SER A 249 -17.35 -2.66 -20.12
CA SER A 249 -16.20 -1.91 -19.64
C SER A 249 -14.92 -2.72 -19.70
N PHE A 250 -13.83 -2.05 -20.05
CA PHE A 250 -12.47 -2.58 -20.01
C PHE A 250 -11.55 -1.53 -19.40
N THR A 251 -10.85 -1.88 -18.35
CA THR A 251 -9.88 -0.99 -17.69
C THR A 251 -8.53 -1.67 -17.63
N LEU A 252 -7.52 -1.06 -18.25
CA LEU A 252 -6.12 -1.45 -18.13
C LEU A 252 -5.45 -0.60 -17.06
N MET A 253 -4.72 -1.23 -16.16
CA MET A 253 -4.03 -0.58 -15.04
C MET A 253 -2.61 -1.09 -14.93
N GLY A 254 -1.70 -0.20 -14.57
CA GLY A 254 -0.34 -0.54 -14.21
C GLY A 254 0.10 0.19 -12.96
N SER A 255 1.14 -0.29 -12.32
CA SER A 255 1.89 0.45 -11.31
C SER A 255 3.36 0.07 -11.32
N LEU A 256 4.20 1.03 -10.98
CA LEU A 256 5.62 0.84 -10.77
C LEU A 256 6.00 1.57 -9.50
N GLN A 257 6.69 0.89 -8.59
CA GLN A 257 7.27 1.44 -7.38
C GLN A 257 8.75 1.08 -7.33
N TYR A 258 9.59 2.07 -7.12
CA TYR A 258 10.99 1.91 -6.83
C TYR A 258 11.26 2.47 -5.46
N ASP A 259 11.90 1.68 -4.60
CA ASP A 259 12.30 2.09 -3.26
C ASP A 259 13.81 1.96 -3.10
N LYS A 260 14.41 3.01 -2.52
CA LYS A 260 15.70 2.98 -1.89
C LYS A 260 15.45 3.27 -0.41
N ALA A 261 15.29 2.21 0.35
CA ALA A 261 14.82 2.31 1.73
C ALA A 261 15.70 1.46 2.64
N ASP A 262 16.44 2.11 3.53
CA ASP A 262 17.39 1.43 4.39
C ASP A 262 16.71 0.69 5.56
N SER A 263 17.45 -0.25 6.12
CA SER A 263 16.99 -1.09 7.22
C SER A 263 17.12 -0.37 8.56
N PRO A 264 16.03 -0.15 9.30
CA PRO A 264 16.14 0.19 10.71
C PRO A 264 16.69 -0.99 11.51
N VAL A 265 17.33 -0.71 12.64
CA VAL A 265 17.88 -1.72 13.54
C VAL A 265 17.21 -1.62 14.90
N GLY A 266 16.80 -2.77 15.44
CA GLY A 266 16.24 -2.83 16.78
C GLY A 266 17.22 -2.32 17.85
N LEU A 267 16.69 -1.63 18.86
CA LEU A 267 17.47 -1.13 20.00
C LEU A 267 17.26 -2.07 21.22
N PRO A 268 18.29 -2.17 22.11
CA PRO A 268 18.14 -2.95 23.35
C PRO A 268 17.01 -2.40 24.21
N GLN A 269 16.25 -3.29 24.86
CA GLN A 269 15.24 -2.92 25.85
C GLN A 269 15.85 -2.16 27.04
N ALA A 270 17.00 -2.65 27.55
CA ALA A 270 17.76 -1.93 28.57
C ALA A 270 18.42 -0.68 27.98
N GLY A 271 18.03 0.46 28.48
CA GLY A 271 18.44 1.78 28.00
C GLY A 271 17.39 2.47 27.12
N THR A 272 16.38 1.75 26.61
CA THR A 272 15.24 2.34 25.88
C THR A 272 13.95 2.30 26.71
N LEU A 273 13.42 1.13 26.96
CA LEU A 273 12.21 0.92 27.76
C LEU A 273 12.54 0.78 29.25
N ASP A 274 13.58 0.02 29.57
CA ASP A 274 14.07 -0.20 30.93
C ASP A 274 15.28 0.69 31.24
N GLY A 275 15.63 0.78 32.54
CA GLY A 275 16.82 1.47 32.99
C GLY A 275 18.12 0.76 32.54
N ASN A 276 19.18 1.53 32.35
CA ASN A 276 20.51 1.03 32.07
C ASN A 276 21.55 1.84 32.89
N PRO A 277 22.57 1.19 33.47
CA PRO A 277 23.60 1.90 34.24
C PRO A 277 24.33 3.01 33.50
N TYR A 278 24.40 2.91 32.16
CA TYR A 278 25.06 3.89 31.28
C TYR A 278 24.15 5.01 30.78
N GLY A 279 22.84 4.98 31.13
CA GLY A 279 21.89 6.01 30.77
C GLY A 279 20.86 5.55 29.72
N ARG A 280 20.33 6.51 28.94
CA ARG A 280 19.32 6.25 27.92
C ARG A 280 19.95 6.17 26.53
N ILE A 281 19.48 5.23 25.74
CA ILE A 281 19.77 5.09 24.31
C ILE A 281 18.73 5.92 23.55
N PRO A 282 19.12 6.93 22.76
CA PRO A 282 18.17 7.72 21.99
C PRO A 282 17.53 6.86 20.88
N PRO A 283 16.23 7.05 20.57
CA PRO A 283 15.54 6.31 19.51
C PRO A 283 16.14 6.52 18.11
N SER A 284 16.87 7.60 17.92
CA SER A 284 17.56 7.91 16.65
C SER A 284 18.88 7.17 16.47
N LEU A 285 19.35 6.45 17.50
CA LEU A 285 20.64 5.76 17.43
C LEU A 285 20.55 4.59 16.43
N TYR A 286 21.51 4.50 15.52
CA TYR A 286 21.67 3.36 14.63
C TYR A 286 22.72 2.40 15.17
N LEU A 287 22.40 1.13 15.32
CA LEU A 287 23.30 0.09 15.83
C LEU A 287 23.74 -0.92 14.76
N GLY A 288 23.41 -0.67 13.50
CA GLY A 288 23.89 -1.42 12.36
C GLY A 288 25.27 -0.95 11.89
N GLU A 289 25.52 -1.07 10.62
CA GLU A 289 26.74 -0.58 9.93
C GLU A 289 26.30 0.24 8.71
N PRO A 290 26.50 1.58 8.71
CA PRO A 290 25.99 2.43 7.62
C PRO A 290 26.49 2.03 6.23
N ASP A 291 27.75 1.60 6.11
CA ASP A 291 28.33 1.19 4.83
C ASP A 291 27.86 -0.20 4.37
N PHE A 292 27.14 -0.95 5.21
CA PHE A 292 26.53 -2.24 4.93
C PHE A 292 25.00 -2.22 5.03
N ASN A 293 24.40 -1.06 5.16
CA ASN A 293 22.95 -0.87 5.12
C ASN A 293 22.55 -0.44 3.72
N ASP A 294 22.03 -1.34 2.93
CA ASP A 294 21.64 -1.09 1.55
C ASP A 294 20.41 -1.93 1.21
N SER A 295 19.34 -1.29 0.77
CA SER A 295 18.10 -1.96 0.39
C SER A 295 17.48 -1.26 -0.80
N GLU A 296 17.17 -2.06 -1.81
CA GLU A 296 16.59 -1.58 -3.07
C GLU A 296 15.49 -2.52 -3.52
N SER A 297 14.36 -1.98 -3.96
CA SER A 297 13.28 -2.77 -4.52
C SER A 297 12.65 -2.15 -5.76
N TRP A 298 12.31 -3.02 -6.73
CA TRP A 298 11.49 -2.72 -7.88
C TRP A 298 10.22 -3.56 -7.82
N PHE A 299 9.09 -2.91 -7.71
CA PHE A 299 7.78 -3.55 -7.74
C PHE A 299 6.95 -3.03 -8.88
N GLY A 300 6.35 -3.92 -9.66
CA GLY A 300 5.48 -3.54 -10.76
C GLY A 300 4.28 -4.45 -10.91
N THR A 301 3.15 -3.85 -11.30
CA THR A 301 1.95 -4.58 -11.70
C THR A 301 1.49 -4.12 -13.07
N ILE A 302 0.90 -5.03 -13.83
CA ILE A 302 0.08 -4.73 -15.00
C ILE A 302 -1.10 -5.68 -15.01
N GLY A 303 -2.29 -5.16 -15.23
CA GLY A 303 -3.51 -5.95 -15.22
C GLY A 303 -4.66 -5.24 -15.90
N TYR A 304 -5.75 -5.99 -16.08
CA TYR A 304 -6.99 -5.44 -16.60
C TYR A 304 -8.20 -5.96 -15.83
N GLU A 305 -9.26 -5.19 -15.91
CA GLU A 305 -10.61 -5.54 -15.49
C GLU A 305 -11.52 -5.41 -16.70
N PHE A 306 -12.22 -6.48 -17.01
CA PHE A 306 -13.24 -6.53 -18.06
C PHE A 306 -14.60 -6.90 -17.46
N SER A 307 -15.64 -6.20 -17.85
CA SER A 307 -17.01 -6.60 -17.56
C SER A 307 -17.90 -6.43 -18.77
N HIS A 308 -18.84 -7.36 -18.93
CA HIS A 308 -19.87 -7.27 -19.93
C HIS A 308 -21.20 -7.82 -19.38
N ARG A 309 -22.24 -7.00 -19.44
CA ARG A 309 -23.59 -7.35 -19.07
C ARG A 309 -24.36 -7.79 -20.32
N PHE A 310 -24.62 -9.09 -20.42
CA PHE A 310 -25.38 -9.65 -21.54
C PHE A 310 -26.86 -9.26 -21.50
N ASN A 311 -27.41 -9.11 -20.30
CA ASN A 311 -28.76 -8.66 -20.03
C ASN A 311 -28.89 -8.31 -18.54
N GLU A 312 -30.08 -7.94 -18.08
CA GLU A 312 -30.33 -7.58 -16.66
C GLU A 312 -30.02 -8.72 -15.66
N ALA A 313 -30.05 -9.97 -16.13
CA ALA A 313 -29.84 -11.13 -15.29
C ALA A 313 -28.45 -11.70 -15.31
N VAL A 314 -27.64 -11.44 -16.35
CA VAL A 314 -26.32 -12.10 -16.53
C VAL A 314 -25.23 -11.09 -16.84
N GLU A 315 -24.20 -11.09 -16.00
CA GLU A 315 -22.97 -10.31 -16.17
C GLU A 315 -21.75 -11.24 -16.12
N PHE A 316 -20.82 -11.06 -17.06
CA PHE A 316 -19.49 -11.70 -17.05
C PHE A 316 -18.43 -10.69 -16.66
N ARG A 317 -17.52 -11.10 -15.78
CA ARG A 317 -16.32 -10.33 -15.41
C ARG A 317 -15.08 -11.19 -15.53
N GLN A 318 -14.03 -10.59 -16.01
CA GLN A 318 -12.71 -11.21 -16.05
C GLN A 318 -11.67 -10.19 -15.62
N ASN A 319 -10.90 -10.54 -14.62
CA ASN A 319 -9.78 -9.74 -14.14
C ASN A 319 -8.50 -10.54 -14.31
N ALA A 320 -7.42 -9.89 -14.74
CA ALA A 320 -6.10 -10.51 -14.77
C ALA A 320 -5.04 -9.53 -14.32
N GLN A 321 -4.02 -10.04 -13.62
CA GLN A 321 -2.90 -9.25 -13.14
C GLN A 321 -1.61 -10.04 -13.18
N TYR A 322 -0.57 -9.41 -13.67
CA TYR A 322 0.82 -9.84 -13.51
C TYR A 322 1.53 -8.91 -12.54
N THR A 323 2.32 -9.48 -11.66
CA THR A 323 3.09 -8.76 -10.65
C THR A 323 4.54 -9.25 -10.67
N ARG A 324 5.47 -8.31 -10.59
CA ARG A 324 6.90 -8.61 -10.41
C ARG A 324 7.46 -7.81 -9.25
N LEU A 325 8.23 -8.48 -8.40
CA LEU A 325 9.05 -7.88 -7.35
C LEU A 325 10.49 -8.34 -7.54
N ASP A 326 11.42 -7.39 -7.54
CA ASP A 326 12.86 -7.59 -7.46
C ASP A 326 13.33 -6.82 -6.23
N PHE A 327 13.84 -7.51 -5.23
CA PHE A 327 14.14 -6.93 -3.94
C PHE A 327 15.46 -7.46 -3.38
N ASN A 328 16.37 -6.53 -3.14
CA ASN A 328 17.69 -6.83 -2.60
C ASN A 328 17.89 -6.02 -1.31
N TYR A 329 18.41 -6.64 -0.28
CA TYR A 329 18.85 -5.91 0.88
C TYR A 329 20.01 -6.58 1.60
N GLN A 330 20.81 -5.75 2.26
CA GLN A 330 21.83 -6.17 3.21
C GLN A 330 21.85 -5.23 4.42
N ASN A 331 21.96 -5.80 5.60
CA ASN A 331 22.06 -5.05 6.83
C ASN A 331 22.66 -5.88 7.98
N LEU A 332 23.01 -5.20 9.07
CA LEU A 332 23.25 -5.86 10.35
C LEU A 332 22.04 -5.69 11.27
N TYR A 333 21.50 -6.79 11.74
CA TYR A 333 20.41 -6.78 12.71
C TYR A 333 20.93 -6.89 14.15
N PHE A 334 20.16 -6.37 15.11
CA PHE A 334 20.38 -6.57 16.53
C PHE A 334 20.21 -8.04 16.92
N SER A 335 21.25 -8.65 17.50
CA SER A 335 21.26 -10.05 17.92
C SER A 335 21.17 -10.21 19.44
N GLY A 336 21.60 -9.22 20.20
CA GLY A 336 21.50 -9.26 21.66
C GLY A 336 22.36 -8.19 22.35
N LEU A 337 22.08 -7.97 23.63
CA LEU A 337 22.86 -7.10 24.50
C LEU A 337 23.73 -7.96 25.43
N GLY A 338 25.00 -7.63 25.54
CA GLY A 338 25.95 -8.29 26.43
C GLY A 338 25.63 -8.10 27.91
N ALA A 339 26.19 -8.94 28.76
CA ALA A 339 26.05 -8.87 30.22
C ALA A 339 26.65 -7.58 30.82
N ASP A 340 27.49 -6.89 30.09
CA ASP A 340 28.06 -5.57 30.42
C ASP A 340 27.08 -4.41 30.24
N ASN A 341 25.90 -4.65 29.66
CA ASN A 341 24.81 -3.70 29.38
C ASN A 341 25.16 -2.58 28.38
N PHE A 342 26.25 -2.68 27.62
CA PHE A 342 26.61 -1.73 26.59
C PHE A 342 27.06 -2.35 25.26
N THR A 343 27.62 -3.56 25.28
CA THR A 343 28.05 -4.26 24.06
C THR A 343 26.86 -4.92 23.36
N VAL A 344 26.59 -4.51 22.12
CA VAL A 344 25.53 -5.07 21.27
C VAL A 344 26.15 -6.04 20.27
N ALA A 345 25.66 -7.28 20.30
CA ALA A 345 25.94 -8.27 19.28
C ALA A 345 25.10 -8.02 18.03
N ARG A 346 25.71 -8.16 16.85
CA ARG A 346 25.06 -7.94 15.54
C ARG A 346 25.22 -9.17 14.67
N GLY A 347 24.22 -9.41 13.81
CA GLY A 347 24.26 -10.46 12.80
C GLY A 347 24.07 -9.89 11.41
N PRO A 348 24.78 -10.39 10.37
CA PRO A 348 24.53 -9.97 8.99
C PRO A 348 23.28 -10.61 8.44
N SER A 349 22.56 -9.89 7.57
CA SER A 349 21.47 -10.38 6.76
C SER A 349 21.66 -9.86 5.34
N VAL A 350 21.71 -10.79 4.39
CA VAL A 350 21.75 -10.47 2.95
C VAL A 350 20.65 -11.28 2.29
N GLN A 351 19.82 -10.63 1.50
CA GLN A 351 18.74 -11.29 0.79
C GLN A 351 18.55 -10.71 -0.60
N ASP A 352 18.43 -11.60 -1.57
CA ASP A 352 18.00 -11.31 -2.93
C ASP A 352 16.70 -12.09 -3.19
N GLU A 353 15.67 -11.43 -3.67
CA GLU A 353 14.36 -12.03 -3.91
C GLU A 353 13.80 -11.57 -5.26
N LEU A 354 13.41 -12.51 -6.08
CA LEU A 354 12.69 -12.29 -7.33
C LEU A 354 11.36 -13.04 -7.29
N THR A 355 10.28 -12.29 -7.27
CA THR A 355 8.93 -12.86 -7.28
C THR A 355 8.22 -12.46 -8.57
N ASN A 356 7.60 -13.44 -9.23
CA ASN A 356 6.71 -13.24 -10.38
C ASN A 356 5.39 -13.95 -10.09
N SER A 357 4.29 -13.22 -10.18
CA SER A 357 2.95 -13.73 -9.93
C SER A 357 2.03 -13.39 -11.10
N PHE A 358 1.21 -14.35 -11.50
CA PHE A 358 0.15 -14.15 -12.47
C PHE A 358 -1.15 -14.68 -11.88
N GLY A 359 -2.22 -13.91 -12.04
CA GLY A 359 -3.57 -14.32 -11.66
C GLY A 359 -4.57 -13.95 -12.74
N ILE A 360 -5.59 -14.80 -12.91
CA ILE A 360 -6.77 -14.53 -13.72
C ILE A 360 -8.00 -15.05 -12.99
N ASP A 361 -9.01 -14.22 -12.85
CA ASP A 361 -10.28 -14.51 -12.17
C ASP A 361 -11.43 -14.27 -13.14
N ASN A 362 -12.17 -15.33 -13.44
CA ASN A 362 -13.35 -15.30 -14.32
C ASN A 362 -14.59 -15.49 -13.47
N GLN A 363 -15.59 -14.66 -13.67
CA GLN A 363 -16.81 -14.65 -12.87
C GLN A 363 -18.04 -14.50 -13.77
N VAL A 364 -19.09 -15.26 -13.46
CA VAL A 364 -20.42 -15.06 -14.02
C VAL A 364 -21.36 -14.80 -12.85
N GLU A 365 -21.92 -13.62 -12.83
CA GLU A 365 -22.99 -13.25 -11.90
C GLU A 365 -24.34 -13.43 -12.60
N THR A 366 -25.28 -14.08 -11.92
CA THR A 366 -26.65 -14.23 -12.43
C THR A 366 -27.66 -13.86 -11.36
N ARG A 367 -28.70 -13.15 -11.76
CA ARG A 367 -29.82 -12.74 -10.92
C ARG A 367 -31.10 -13.38 -11.45
N PHE A 368 -31.87 -14.01 -10.54
CA PHE A 368 -33.11 -14.68 -10.91
C PHE A 368 -34.08 -14.69 -9.72
N GLU A 369 -35.34 -14.95 -10.00
CA GLU A 369 -36.40 -14.99 -8.99
C GLU A 369 -37.04 -16.37 -8.93
N THR A 370 -37.36 -16.79 -7.71
CA THR A 370 -38.21 -17.98 -7.47
C THR A 370 -39.36 -17.59 -6.54
N GLY A 371 -40.51 -17.29 -7.15
CA GLY A 371 -41.66 -16.76 -6.43
C GLY A 371 -41.38 -15.37 -5.86
N VAL A 372 -41.35 -15.26 -4.54
CA VAL A 372 -41.07 -13.99 -3.83
C VAL A 372 -39.59 -13.82 -3.46
N LEU A 373 -38.75 -14.79 -3.76
CA LEU A 373 -37.35 -14.78 -3.42
C LEU A 373 -36.51 -14.27 -4.61
N GLN A 374 -35.69 -13.28 -4.34
CA GLN A 374 -34.66 -12.79 -5.27
C GLN A 374 -33.32 -13.49 -4.97
N HIS A 375 -32.67 -13.97 -6.00
CA HIS A 375 -31.39 -14.67 -5.91
C HIS A 375 -30.32 -13.96 -6.72
N THR A 376 -29.13 -13.84 -6.13
CA THR A 376 -27.91 -13.52 -6.86
C THR A 376 -26.94 -14.69 -6.69
N ALA A 377 -26.54 -15.30 -7.79
CA ALA A 377 -25.57 -16.37 -7.79
C ALA A 377 -24.29 -15.93 -8.50
N LEU A 378 -23.14 -16.27 -7.91
CA LEU A 378 -21.82 -16.04 -8.48
C LEU A 378 -21.13 -17.38 -8.71
N ILE A 379 -20.67 -17.59 -9.94
CA ILE A 379 -19.84 -18.74 -10.31
C ILE A 379 -18.54 -18.20 -10.85
N GLY A 380 -17.41 -18.70 -10.36
CA GLY A 380 -16.09 -18.21 -10.77
C GLY A 380 -15.05 -19.31 -10.92
N LEU A 381 -14.04 -19.00 -11.71
CA LEU A 381 -12.82 -19.78 -11.86
C LEU A 381 -11.61 -18.86 -11.73
N ASP A 382 -10.83 -19.10 -10.70
CA ASP A 382 -9.61 -18.36 -10.38
C ASP A 382 -8.39 -19.26 -10.64
N TYR A 383 -7.42 -18.76 -11.41
CA TYR A 383 -6.14 -19.41 -11.61
C TYR A 383 -5.01 -18.48 -11.17
N ARG A 384 -4.07 -19.01 -10.41
CA ARG A 384 -2.89 -18.27 -9.91
C ARG A 384 -1.64 -19.08 -10.08
N GLN A 385 -0.58 -18.40 -10.48
CA GLN A 385 0.77 -18.94 -10.54
C GLN A 385 1.73 -17.96 -9.87
N ASN A 386 2.54 -18.50 -8.95
CA ASN A 386 3.55 -17.72 -8.26
C ASN A 386 4.89 -18.44 -8.37
N ASN A 387 5.91 -17.70 -8.79
CA ASN A 387 7.28 -18.15 -8.83
C ASN A 387 8.09 -17.23 -7.91
N LEU A 388 8.71 -17.83 -6.91
CA LEU A 388 9.57 -17.15 -5.96
C LEU A 388 10.97 -17.77 -6.07
N ASP A 389 11.95 -16.93 -6.39
CA ASP A 389 13.38 -17.27 -6.35
C ASP A 389 14.02 -16.39 -5.28
N ARG A 390 14.63 -17.01 -4.29
CA ARG A 390 15.23 -16.31 -3.16
C ARG A 390 16.56 -16.92 -2.77
N SER A 391 17.54 -16.04 -2.60
CA SER A 391 18.79 -16.32 -1.91
C SER A 391 18.83 -15.53 -0.61
N SER A 392 19.14 -16.17 0.50
CA SER A 392 19.31 -15.48 1.77
C SER A 392 20.51 -16.03 2.53
N ASN A 393 21.32 -15.13 3.09
CA ASN A 393 22.47 -15.45 3.89
C ASN A 393 22.42 -14.69 5.21
N PHE A 394 22.40 -15.43 6.31
CA PHE A 394 22.48 -14.92 7.68
C PHE A 394 23.79 -15.35 8.36
N SER A 395 24.70 -15.99 7.60
CA SER A 395 25.99 -16.42 8.10
C SER A 395 27.02 -15.31 7.96
N GLY A 396 27.95 -15.26 8.90
CA GLY A 396 29.02 -14.29 8.96
C GLY A 396 29.24 -13.76 10.38
N THR A 397 30.32 -13.05 10.56
CA THR A 397 30.65 -12.42 11.84
C THR A 397 30.70 -10.91 11.68
N ALA A 398 29.81 -10.24 12.38
CA ALA A 398 29.86 -8.79 12.56
C ALA A 398 30.53 -8.47 13.91
N LEU A 399 31.41 -7.48 13.93
CA LEU A 399 31.96 -7.01 15.18
C LEU A 399 30.86 -6.37 16.05
N PRO A 400 30.86 -6.60 17.36
CA PRO A 400 29.92 -5.95 18.27
C PRO A 400 30.14 -4.44 18.27
N ILE A 401 29.10 -3.69 18.69
CA ILE A 401 29.13 -2.23 18.76
C ILE A 401 28.75 -1.77 20.17
N ASN A 402 29.26 -0.63 20.60
CA ASN A 402 28.85 -0.02 21.86
C ASN A 402 27.54 0.76 21.66
N ALA A 403 26.50 0.44 22.45
CA ALA A 403 25.19 1.05 22.40
C ALA A 403 25.16 2.54 22.83
N PHE A 404 26.19 3.03 23.50
CA PHE A 404 26.27 4.41 24.03
C PHE A 404 27.31 5.27 23.31
N ASP A 405 28.28 4.63 22.62
CA ASP A 405 29.33 5.29 21.85
C ASP A 405 29.66 4.42 20.61
N PRO A 406 28.79 4.40 19.61
CA PRO A 406 28.96 3.54 18.44
C PRO A 406 30.12 4.02 17.57
N VAL A 407 31.01 3.11 17.22
CA VAL A 407 32.10 3.34 16.24
C VAL A 407 31.81 2.46 15.03
N TYR A 408 31.59 3.09 13.88
CA TYR A 408 31.30 2.44 12.60
C TYR A 408 32.57 2.19 11.79
N GLY A 409 32.45 1.53 10.63
CA GLY A 409 33.55 1.22 9.70
C GLY A 409 34.27 -0.08 10.06
N CYS A 410 33.60 -0.99 10.78
CA CYS A 410 34.12 -2.30 11.11
C CYS A 410 34.09 -3.24 9.91
N LEU A 411 35.19 -3.98 9.68
CA LEU A 411 35.26 -5.00 8.63
C LEU A 411 34.23 -6.11 8.90
N LEU A 412 33.43 -6.43 7.88
CA LEU A 412 32.52 -7.56 7.86
C LEU A 412 33.21 -8.74 7.15
N TYR A 413 33.19 -9.89 7.79
CA TYR A 413 33.63 -11.12 7.16
C TYR A 413 32.36 -11.91 6.83
N THR A 414 31.88 -11.75 5.59
CA THR A 414 30.85 -12.63 5.01
C THR A 414 31.52 -13.81 4.34
N SER A 415 31.22 -15.01 4.78
CA SER A 415 31.74 -16.26 4.19
C SER A 415 30.88 -16.72 3.03
#